data_a396cae6a4b8e5edd6ec0f35e92ad9ca
#
_entry.id   a396cae6a4b8e5edd6ec0f35e92ad9ca
#
_cell.length_a   1.000
_cell.length_b   1.000
_cell.length_c   1.000
_cell.angle_alpha   90.00
_cell.angle_beta   90.00
_cell.angle_gamma   90.00
#
_symmetry.space_group_name_H-M   'P 1'
#
loop_
_entity.id
_entity.type
_entity.pdbx_description
1 polymer ?
#
loop_
_entity_poly.entity_id
_entity_poly.type
_entity_poly.pdbx_seq_one_letter_code
_entity_poly.pdbx_strand_id
1 'polypeptide(L)'
;MNNNLILTFDLDWCNDEILSYVLDKLIPNKVPATFFVTHDTRLLHTIRKYDFFELGIHPNFNSGSSHGDNYRDVIDYCLHIVPEAISSRSHGLNISSNILIYMM
;
A
#
# COMPACT_ATOMS: atom_id res chain seq x y z
N MET A 1 -22.98 -19.18 -4.04
CA MET A 1 -22.98 -17.71 -3.85
C MET A 1 -21.60 -17.26 -3.45
N ASN A 2 -21.07 -16.33 -4.21
CA ASN A 2 -19.73 -15.82 -3.94
C ASN A 2 -19.80 -14.64 -2.97
N ASN A 3 -19.41 -14.89 -1.73
CA ASN A 3 -19.18 -13.81 -0.79
C ASN A 3 -17.79 -13.27 -1.02
N ASN A 4 -17.71 -12.16 -1.75
CA ASN A 4 -16.42 -11.52 -1.98
C ASN A 4 -16.08 -10.63 -0.80
N LEU A 5 -15.31 -11.16 0.12
CA LEU A 5 -14.73 -10.36 1.19
C LEU A 5 -13.42 -9.79 0.67
N ILE A 6 -13.33 -8.46 0.63
CA ILE A 6 -12.11 -7.78 0.23
C ILE A 6 -11.43 -7.27 1.49
N LEU A 7 -10.24 -7.78 1.76
CA LEU A 7 -9.43 -7.31 2.88
C LEU A 7 -8.41 -6.32 2.39
N THR A 8 -8.28 -5.22 3.10
CA THR A 8 -7.27 -4.20 2.82
C THR A 8 -6.48 -3.89 4.09
N PHE A 9 -5.20 -3.62 3.92
CA PHE A 9 -4.31 -3.29 5.02
C PHE A 9 -3.51 -2.06 4.66
N ASP A 10 -3.56 -1.03 5.51
CA ASP A 10 -2.66 0.11 5.45
C ASP A 10 -1.44 -0.24 6.28
N LEU A 11 -0.25 -0.26 5.68
CA LEU A 11 0.94 -0.69 6.41
C LEU A 11 1.37 0.29 7.50
N ASP A 12 1.14 1.60 7.30
CA ASP A 12 1.38 2.65 8.30
C ASP A 12 2.72 2.49 9.02
N TRP A 13 3.78 2.23 8.23
CA TRP A 13 5.16 2.06 8.74
C TRP A 13 5.30 0.97 9.81
N CYS A 14 4.44 -0.04 9.79
CA CYS A 14 4.53 -1.16 10.73
C CYS A 14 5.88 -1.89 10.55
N ASN A 15 6.35 -2.52 11.62
CA ASN A 15 7.57 -3.30 11.54
C ASN A 15 7.33 -4.63 10.84
N ASP A 16 8.41 -5.26 10.39
CA ASP A 16 8.35 -6.50 9.63
C ASP A 16 7.74 -7.65 10.45
N GLU A 17 7.90 -7.63 11.76
CA GLU A 17 7.37 -8.67 12.63
C GLU A 17 5.83 -8.68 12.60
N ILE A 18 5.21 -7.49 12.65
CA ILE A 18 3.76 -7.36 12.57
C ILE A 18 3.26 -7.79 11.19
N LEU A 19 3.90 -7.32 10.13
CA LEU A 19 3.52 -7.68 8.77
C LEU A 19 3.67 -9.17 8.53
N SER A 20 4.76 -9.77 9.00
CA SER A 20 5.00 -11.20 8.91
C SER A 20 3.89 -11.99 9.62
N TYR A 21 3.46 -11.54 10.79
CA TYR A 21 2.37 -12.17 11.52
C TYR A 21 1.08 -12.17 10.70
N VAL A 22 0.74 -11.04 10.06
CA VAL A 22 -0.44 -10.95 9.21
C VAL A 22 -0.33 -11.92 8.04
N LEU A 23 0.81 -11.94 7.36
CA LEU A 23 1.04 -12.85 6.23
C LEU A 23 0.93 -14.31 6.64
N ASP A 24 1.42 -14.68 7.81
CA ASP A 24 1.33 -16.05 8.33
C ASP A 24 -0.12 -16.51 8.51
N LYS A 25 -1.05 -15.58 8.69
CA LYS A 25 -2.48 -15.88 8.78
C LYS A 25 -3.14 -15.98 7.41
N LEU A 26 -2.71 -15.16 6.45
CA LEU A 26 -3.37 -15.05 5.16
C LEU A 26 -2.87 -16.09 4.15
N ILE A 27 -1.58 -16.37 4.13
CA ILE A 27 -0.96 -17.23 3.11
C ILE A 27 -1.49 -18.66 3.14
N PRO A 28 -1.53 -19.35 4.30
CA PRO A 28 -1.98 -20.75 4.30
C PRO A 28 -3.42 -20.92 3.84
N ASN A 29 -4.25 -19.89 4.04
CA ASN A 29 -5.66 -19.92 3.69
C ASN A 29 -5.95 -19.26 2.34
N LYS A 30 -4.92 -18.76 1.64
CA LYS A 30 -5.02 -18.09 0.34
C LYS A 30 -6.06 -16.97 0.35
N VAL A 31 -6.03 -16.16 1.40
CA VAL A 31 -6.99 -15.06 1.58
C VAL A 31 -6.58 -13.88 0.70
N PRO A 32 -7.41 -13.46 -0.27
CA PRO A 32 -7.09 -12.28 -1.08
C PRO A 32 -7.02 -11.02 -0.24
N ALA A 33 -6.05 -10.17 -0.54
CA ALA A 33 -5.88 -8.91 0.18
C ALA A 33 -5.12 -7.90 -0.67
N THR A 34 -5.38 -6.62 -0.38
CA THR A 34 -4.61 -5.50 -0.93
C THR A 34 -3.84 -4.84 0.20
N PHE A 35 -2.55 -4.66 0.00
CA PHE A 35 -1.68 -3.97 0.95
C PHE A 35 -1.34 -2.60 0.39
N PHE A 36 -1.72 -1.54 1.11
CA PHE A 36 -1.40 -0.17 0.75
C PHE A 36 -0.11 0.22 1.46
N VAL A 37 0.95 0.41 0.68
CA VAL A 37 2.33 0.45 1.15
C VAL A 37 2.77 1.87 1.46
N THR A 38 3.35 2.07 2.64
CA THR A 38 3.92 3.35 3.07
C THR A 38 5.44 3.38 2.99
N HIS A 39 6.09 2.22 3.04
CA HIS A 39 7.55 2.14 3.17
C HIS A 39 8.09 0.89 2.50
N ASP A 40 9.36 0.93 2.16
CA ASP A 40 10.02 -0.23 1.60
C ASP A 40 10.35 -1.24 2.71
N THR A 41 10.03 -2.50 2.44
CA THR A 41 10.35 -3.61 3.33
C THR A 41 10.65 -4.85 2.48
N ARG A 42 11.56 -5.68 2.97
CA ARG A 42 11.90 -6.96 2.31
C ARG A 42 10.67 -7.85 2.13
N LEU A 43 9.65 -7.70 2.96
CA LEU A 43 8.44 -8.51 2.90
C LEU A 43 7.58 -8.23 1.68
N LEU A 44 7.77 -7.09 0.99
CA LEU A 44 7.10 -6.83 -0.29
C LEU A 44 7.47 -7.91 -1.32
N HIS A 45 8.70 -8.38 -1.28
CA HIS A 45 9.15 -9.47 -2.14
C HIS A 45 8.36 -10.75 -1.89
N THR A 46 8.07 -11.03 -0.63
CA THR A 46 7.24 -12.18 -0.25
C THR A 46 5.81 -12.01 -0.75
N ILE A 47 5.22 -10.82 -0.54
CA ILE A 47 3.85 -10.53 -0.97
C ILE A 47 3.69 -10.69 -2.48
N ARG A 48 4.67 -10.24 -3.25
CA ARG A 48 4.66 -10.32 -4.72
C ARG A 48 4.67 -11.74 -5.28
N LYS A 49 5.00 -12.74 -4.46
CA LYS A 49 4.99 -14.14 -4.89
C LYS A 49 3.60 -14.74 -5.02
N TYR A 50 2.59 -14.09 -4.45
CA TYR A 50 1.24 -14.64 -4.38
C TYR A 50 0.30 -13.82 -5.24
N ASP A 51 -0.39 -14.48 -6.17
CA ASP A 51 -1.29 -13.82 -7.12
C ASP A 51 -2.59 -13.33 -6.48
N PHE A 52 -2.91 -13.82 -5.27
CA PHE A 52 -4.09 -13.36 -4.52
C PHE A 52 -3.82 -12.10 -3.69
N PHE A 53 -2.59 -11.58 -3.71
CA PHE A 53 -2.23 -10.33 -3.06
C PHE A 53 -2.00 -9.22 -4.09
N GLU A 54 -2.45 -8.02 -3.75
CA GLU A 54 -2.19 -6.82 -4.53
C GLU A 54 -1.43 -5.82 -3.68
N LEU A 55 -0.49 -5.09 -4.29
CA LEU A 55 0.19 -3.97 -3.65
C LEU A 55 -0.31 -2.67 -4.25
N GLY A 56 -0.83 -1.79 -3.40
CA GLY A 56 -1.16 -0.42 -3.74
C GLY A 56 -0.23 0.53 -3.00
N ILE A 57 -0.46 1.82 -3.17
CA ILE A 57 0.32 2.84 -2.47
C ILE A 57 -0.54 3.54 -1.42
N HIS A 58 0.11 3.97 -0.34
CA HIS A 58 -0.54 4.67 0.77
C HIS A 58 0.19 6.00 1.01
N PRO A 59 0.03 6.97 0.08
CA PRO A 59 0.80 8.21 0.15
C PRO A 59 0.36 9.09 1.31
N ASN A 60 1.35 9.68 1.99
CA ASN A 60 1.13 10.62 3.07
C ASN A 60 1.34 12.04 2.57
N PHE A 61 0.25 12.77 2.35
CA PHE A 61 0.26 14.13 1.84
C PHE A 61 0.34 15.19 2.97
N ASN A 62 0.48 14.76 4.20
CA ASN A 62 0.59 15.67 5.31
C ASN A 62 1.91 16.45 5.28
N SER A 63 1.87 17.69 5.76
CA SER A 63 3.07 18.51 5.86
C SER A 63 4.14 17.82 6.70
N GLY A 64 5.38 17.83 6.22
CA GLY A 64 6.50 17.19 6.92
C GLY A 64 6.55 15.68 6.81
N SER A 65 5.79 15.09 5.88
CA SER A 65 5.78 13.65 5.72
C SER A 65 7.13 13.12 5.21
N SER A 66 7.44 11.87 5.59
CA SER A 66 8.65 11.20 5.11
C SER A 66 8.58 10.86 3.62
N HIS A 67 7.40 10.92 2.99
CA HIS A 67 7.24 10.65 1.56
C HIS A 67 7.69 11.82 0.69
N GLY A 68 7.64 13.06 1.18
CA GLY A 68 8.08 14.23 0.41
C GLY A 68 7.40 15.52 0.85
N ASP A 69 7.83 16.63 0.24
CA ASP A 69 7.39 17.98 0.61
C ASP A 69 6.17 18.45 -0.18
N ASN A 70 5.87 17.82 -1.32
CA ASN A 70 4.72 18.16 -2.14
C ASN A 70 4.08 16.87 -2.68
N TYR A 71 2.85 16.99 -3.22
CA TYR A 71 2.09 15.82 -3.63
C TYR A 71 2.76 15.00 -4.74
N ARG A 72 3.49 15.65 -5.64
CA ARG A 72 4.18 14.95 -6.74
C ARG A 72 5.31 14.10 -6.21
N ASP A 73 6.13 14.66 -5.32
CA ASP A 73 7.24 13.93 -4.71
C ASP A 73 6.73 12.76 -3.87
N VAL A 74 5.60 12.97 -3.17
CA VAL A 74 4.97 11.91 -2.35
C VAL A 74 4.54 10.75 -3.25
N ILE A 75 3.84 11.04 -4.32
CA ILE A 75 3.35 10.00 -5.25
C ILE A 75 4.54 9.29 -5.92
N ASP A 76 5.52 10.06 -6.40
CA ASP A 76 6.68 9.49 -7.07
C ASP A 76 7.50 8.59 -6.14
N TYR A 77 7.64 9.00 -4.87
CA TYR A 77 8.30 8.18 -3.86
C TYR A 77 7.58 6.85 -3.65
N CYS A 78 6.26 6.90 -3.50
CA CYS A 78 5.47 5.69 -3.29
C CYS A 78 5.53 4.77 -4.51
N LEU A 79 5.46 5.32 -5.72
CA LEU A 79 5.55 4.55 -6.95
C LEU A 79 6.97 4.01 -7.20
N HIS A 80 7.99 4.63 -6.61
CA HIS A 80 9.32 4.06 -6.64
C HIS A 80 9.39 2.75 -5.84
N ILE A 81 8.68 2.69 -4.72
CA ILE A 81 8.61 1.49 -3.88
C ILE A 81 7.72 0.42 -4.54
N VAL A 82 6.58 0.83 -5.09
CA VAL A 82 5.60 -0.08 -5.70
C VAL A 82 5.27 0.42 -7.11
N PRO A 83 6.17 0.23 -8.08
CA PRO A 83 5.94 0.73 -9.45
C PRO A 83 4.76 0.04 -10.15
N GLU A 84 4.38 -1.14 -9.72
CA GLU A 84 3.25 -1.89 -10.29
C GLU A 84 1.88 -1.48 -9.72
N ALA A 85 1.83 -0.52 -8.80
CA ALA A 85 0.58 -0.17 -8.11
C ALA A 85 -0.47 0.36 -9.09
N ILE A 86 -1.68 -0.18 -8.99
CA ILE A 86 -2.86 0.27 -9.72
C ILE A 86 -3.94 0.81 -8.78
N SER A 87 -3.68 0.82 -7.48
CA SER A 87 -4.61 1.31 -6.48
C SER A 87 -3.88 2.19 -5.46
N SER A 88 -4.62 3.11 -4.87
CA SER A 88 -4.07 4.06 -3.91
C SER A 88 -5.11 4.37 -2.84
N ARG A 89 -4.66 4.49 -1.61
CA ARG A 89 -5.45 5.04 -0.51
C ARG A 89 -4.56 6.01 0.27
N SER A 90 -4.96 7.28 0.31
CA SER A 90 -4.14 8.29 0.97
C SER A 90 -4.18 8.13 2.49
N HIS A 91 -3.03 8.34 3.12
CA HIS A 91 -2.93 8.33 4.57
C HIS A 91 -3.76 9.48 5.13
N GLY A 92 -4.67 9.16 6.08
CA GLY A 92 -5.61 10.14 6.62
C GLY A 92 -6.68 10.57 5.63
N LEU A 93 -6.82 9.87 4.48
CA LEU A 93 -7.80 10.17 3.43
C LEU A 93 -7.66 11.59 2.86
N ASN A 94 -6.47 12.17 2.94
CA ASN A 94 -6.18 13.50 2.42
C ASN A 94 -5.98 13.43 0.90
N ILE A 95 -6.87 14.08 0.14
CA ILE A 95 -6.85 14.04 -1.32
C ILE A 95 -7.33 15.37 -1.90
N SER A 96 -6.88 15.71 -3.10
CA SER A 96 -7.32 16.89 -3.81
C SER A 96 -7.46 16.59 -5.30
N SER A 97 -8.09 17.50 -6.05
CA SER A 97 -8.23 17.35 -7.49
C SER A 97 -6.87 17.27 -8.20
N ASN A 98 -5.90 18.08 -7.75
CA ASN A 98 -4.55 18.07 -8.33
C ASN A 98 -3.86 16.73 -8.09
N ILE A 99 -4.02 16.15 -6.91
CA ILE A 99 -3.46 14.83 -6.58
C ILE A 99 -4.09 13.76 -7.46
N LEU A 100 -5.42 13.78 -7.61
CA LEU A 100 -6.12 12.79 -8.44
C LEU A 100 -5.67 12.88 -9.90
N ILE A 101 -5.55 14.08 -10.43
CA ILE A 101 -5.12 14.28 -11.82
C ILE A 101 -3.69 13.75 -12.01
N TYR A 102 -2.80 14.01 -11.07
CA TYR A 102 -1.41 13.56 -11.18
C TYR A 102 -1.30 12.01 -11.16
N MET A 103 -2.17 11.35 -10.39
CA MET A 103 -2.16 9.88 -10.30
C MET A 103 -2.78 9.19 -11.52
N MET A 104 -3.55 9.92 -12.32
CA MET A 104 -4.15 9.37 -13.53
C MET A 104 -3.13 9.29 -14.66
#